data_33aa99014d3591ebc21798d60932fd3d
#
_entry.id   33aa99014d3591ebc21798d60932fd3d
#
_cell.length_a   1.000
_cell.length_b   1.000
_cell.length_c   1.000
_cell.angle_alpha   90.00
_cell.angle_beta   90.00
_cell.angle_gamma   90.00
#
_symmetry.space_group_name_H-M   'P 1'
#
loop_
_entity.id
_entity.type
_entity.pdbx_description
1 polymer ?
#
loop_
_entity_poly.entity_id
_entity_poly.type
_entity_poly.pdbx_seq_one_letter_code
_entity_poly.pdbx_strand_id
1 'polypeptide(L)'
;VKAILAIEDQQLVLSMVPQDASDELLTQVLGNTLPESSIGDTGSLAELEQRHGFTPYGAGQLSFARLLNELSNPTHTGTQAMLEATDTEQLDLSSCQADIDRITSRFPGVVMGTRENDLENMEMNLILETDEEIVSDLRALITQVPGLGNTEGMASIGLGLNLPVLVQTVQKYAQQVRENPFSCDELQELNSAWNEANLAINNPIMMMMGPSLSGFNARINSLTMKNGEPFATGILTLASQNPLTLLSTASSFAPELGALGLEPGGEAKQVESTMLPPDTPELYVAMSDTAIALSAGISDSSVLQKELEAPASERDLLLHGHMTGEFYQSMVKVMEQMPANDASEFDIEMLKQYGDVYKNMEYWFRVDDAGIEMSFSLELN
;
A
#
# COMPACT_ATOMS: atom_id res chain seq x y z
N VAL A 1 6.30 10.93 28.24
CA VAL A 1 7.30 10.02 27.65
C VAL A 1 8.61 10.78 27.52
N LYS A 2 9.75 10.12 27.80
CA LYS A 2 11.10 10.64 27.58
C LYS A 2 11.88 9.69 26.66
N ALA A 3 12.69 10.26 25.77
CA ALA A 3 13.63 9.50 24.97
C ALA A 3 14.93 9.30 25.77
N ILE A 4 15.46 8.09 25.71
CA ILE A 4 16.75 7.74 26.29
C ILE A 4 17.68 7.39 25.13
N LEU A 5 18.85 8.04 25.11
CA LEU A 5 19.97 7.66 24.28
C LEU A 5 21.13 7.30 25.20
N ALA A 6 21.55 6.04 25.20
CA ALA A 6 22.67 5.57 26.00
C ALA A 6 23.67 4.83 25.11
N ILE A 7 24.95 4.97 25.46
CA ILE A 7 26.05 4.20 24.86
C ILE A 7 26.68 3.45 26.01
N GLU A 8 26.60 2.14 25.96
CA GLU A 8 27.20 1.27 26.97
C GLU A 8 27.97 0.14 26.29
N ASP A 9 29.21 -0.05 26.66
CA ASP A 9 30.17 -0.93 26.04
C ASP A 9 30.31 -0.70 24.51
N GLN A 10 29.69 -1.51 23.67
CA GLN A 10 29.69 -1.39 22.21
C GLN A 10 28.25 -1.29 21.66
N GLN A 11 27.30 -0.98 22.50
CA GLN A 11 25.88 -0.91 22.15
C GLN A 11 25.38 0.54 22.22
N LEU A 12 24.56 0.91 21.24
CA LEU A 12 23.79 2.12 21.24
C LEU A 12 22.33 1.75 21.57
N VAL A 13 21.82 2.25 22.69
CA VAL A 13 20.43 2.05 23.11
C VAL A 13 19.67 3.35 22.84
N LEU A 14 18.64 3.26 21.99
CA LEU A 14 17.63 4.30 21.80
C LEU A 14 16.28 3.73 22.26
N SER A 15 15.68 4.36 23.27
CA SER A 15 14.41 3.91 23.83
C SER A 15 13.51 5.05 24.21
N MET A 16 12.20 4.81 24.20
CA MET A 16 11.18 5.71 24.71
C MET A 16 10.56 5.07 25.96
N VAL A 17 10.61 5.79 27.08
CA VAL A 17 10.08 5.31 28.37
C VAL A 17 9.13 6.34 28.96
N PRO A 18 8.23 5.94 29.88
CA PRO A 18 7.45 6.88 30.70
C PRO A 18 8.33 7.91 31.38
N GLN A 19 7.79 9.11 31.65
CA GLN A 19 8.56 10.19 32.25
C GLN A 19 9.06 9.85 33.66
N ASP A 20 8.29 9.05 34.38
CA ASP A 20 8.48 8.53 35.74
C ASP A 20 8.84 7.04 35.75
N ALA A 21 9.49 6.56 34.67
CA ALA A 21 9.95 5.18 34.59
C ALA A 21 10.74 4.76 35.83
N SER A 22 10.41 3.60 36.38
CA SER A 22 11.08 3.02 37.54
C SER A 22 12.55 2.68 37.26
N ASP A 23 13.38 2.63 38.28
CA ASP A 23 14.78 2.22 38.15
C ASP A 23 14.89 0.80 37.58
N GLU A 24 13.94 -0.08 37.88
CA GLU A 24 13.87 -1.44 37.33
C GLU A 24 13.66 -1.43 35.82
N LEU A 25 12.67 -0.66 35.35
CA LEU A 25 12.42 -0.51 33.91
C LEU A 25 13.62 0.13 33.19
N LEU A 26 14.25 1.15 33.80
CA LEU A 26 15.44 1.78 33.22
C LEU A 26 16.61 0.79 33.12
N THR A 27 16.81 -0.04 34.15
CA THR A 27 17.87 -1.07 34.16
C THR A 27 17.64 -2.13 33.08
N GLN A 28 16.38 -2.53 32.85
CA GLN A 28 16.02 -3.46 31.76
C GLN A 28 16.22 -2.83 30.38
N VAL A 29 15.72 -1.61 30.19
CA VAL A 29 15.82 -0.88 28.92
C VAL A 29 17.27 -0.61 28.51
N LEU A 30 18.14 -0.34 29.47
CA LEU A 30 19.57 -0.14 29.24
C LEU A 30 20.35 -1.46 29.05
N GLY A 31 19.69 -2.59 29.19
CA GLY A 31 20.33 -3.90 29.04
C GLY A 31 21.17 -4.35 30.24
N ASN A 32 21.11 -3.60 31.38
CA ASN A 32 21.83 -3.94 32.60
C ASN A 32 21.19 -5.12 33.35
N THR A 33 19.92 -5.42 33.07
CA THR A 33 19.23 -6.62 33.53
C THR A 33 18.71 -7.33 32.28
N LEU A 34 19.26 -8.49 31.97
CA LEU A 34 18.84 -9.32 30.86
C LEU A 34 17.70 -10.25 31.28
N PRO A 35 16.75 -10.59 30.39
CA PRO A 35 15.74 -11.61 30.65
C PRO A 35 16.40 -12.97 30.80
N GLU A 36 15.77 -13.89 31.55
CA GLU A 36 16.23 -15.29 31.69
C GLU A 36 16.31 -16.03 30.35
N SER A 37 15.48 -15.62 29.37
CA SER A 37 15.48 -16.17 28.02
C SER A 37 15.22 -14.99 27.05
N SER A 38 16.11 -14.81 26.09
CA SER A 38 15.96 -13.80 25.06
C SER A 38 15.29 -14.39 23.80
N ILE A 39 14.73 -13.52 22.94
CA ILE A 39 14.22 -13.94 21.63
C ILE A 39 15.33 -14.55 20.76
N GLY A 40 16.59 -14.14 20.95
CA GLY A 40 17.74 -14.72 20.27
C GLY A 40 18.00 -16.15 20.70
N ASP A 41 17.82 -16.47 22.00
CA ASP A 41 18.05 -17.82 22.54
C ASP A 41 16.99 -18.82 22.07
N THR A 42 15.79 -18.35 21.73
CA THR A 42 14.70 -19.22 21.23
C THR A 42 14.87 -19.65 19.79
N GLY A 43 15.76 -19.00 19.02
CA GLY A 43 15.92 -19.21 17.58
C GLY A 43 14.79 -18.67 16.71
N SER A 44 13.77 -18.05 17.32
CA SER A 44 12.58 -17.60 16.59
C SER A 44 12.87 -16.51 15.54
N LEU A 45 13.86 -15.65 15.79
CA LEU A 45 14.30 -14.69 14.77
C LEU A 45 14.94 -15.38 13.57
N ALA A 46 15.82 -16.36 13.81
CA ALA A 46 16.46 -17.12 12.73
C ALA A 46 15.42 -17.92 11.90
N GLU A 47 14.37 -18.42 12.54
CA GLU A 47 13.25 -19.05 11.82
C GLU A 47 12.47 -18.06 10.94
N LEU A 48 12.24 -16.84 11.43
CA LEU A 48 11.61 -15.76 10.64
C LEU A 48 12.49 -15.36 9.45
N GLU A 49 13.77 -15.14 9.69
CA GLU A 49 14.76 -14.83 8.67
C GLU A 49 14.77 -15.88 7.55
N GLN A 50 14.79 -17.16 7.94
CA GLN A 50 14.78 -18.26 6.97
C GLN A 50 13.44 -18.36 6.22
N ARG A 51 12.31 -18.21 6.92
CA ARG A 51 10.98 -18.37 6.35
C ARG A 51 10.65 -17.28 5.33
N HIS A 52 11.03 -16.03 5.62
CA HIS A 52 10.66 -14.85 4.83
C HIS A 52 11.82 -14.29 4.00
N GLY A 53 13.02 -14.91 4.08
CA GLY A 53 14.20 -14.43 3.36
C GLY A 53 14.75 -13.11 3.91
N PHE A 54 14.52 -12.84 5.21
CA PHE A 54 15.02 -11.61 5.82
C PHE A 54 16.52 -11.71 6.12
N THR A 55 17.16 -10.53 6.10
CA THR A 55 18.53 -10.39 6.59
C THR A 55 18.57 -10.48 8.14
N PRO A 56 19.72 -10.82 8.75
CA PRO A 56 19.83 -10.88 10.20
C PRO A 56 19.83 -9.51 10.91
N TYR A 57 19.48 -8.45 10.20
CA TYR A 57 19.54 -7.06 10.67
C TYR A 57 18.16 -6.41 10.67
N GLY A 58 17.23 -6.87 11.48
CA GLY A 58 15.97 -6.18 11.65
C GLY A 58 14.72 -7.03 11.44
N ALA A 59 14.79 -8.33 11.72
CA ALA A 59 13.60 -9.17 11.77
C ALA A 59 12.84 -8.99 13.09
N GLY A 60 11.50 -9.01 13.02
CA GLY A 60 10.63 -8.90 14.18
C GLY A 60 9.26 -9.52 13.96
N GLN A 61 8.58 -9.86 15.05
CA GLN A 61 7.23 -10.41 15.03
C GLN A 61 6.39 -9.81 16.15
N LEU A 62 5.15 -9.42 15.82
CA LEU A 62 4.11 -9.02 16.76
C LEU A 62 2.97 -10.04 16.72
N SER A 63 2.78 -10.80 17.79
CA SER A 63 1.64 -11.71 17.93
C SER A 63 0.43 -10.98 18.50
N PHE A 64 -0.70 -10.95 17.78
CA PHE A 64 -1.91 -10.30 18.25
C PHE A 64 -2.50 -10.96 19.50
N ALA A 65 -2.46 -12.27 19.58
CA ALA A 65 -2.92 -12.99 20.77
C ALA A 65 -2.12 -12.61 22.02
N ARG A 66 -0.78 -12.54 21.91
CA ARG A 66 0.09 -12.13 23.03
C ARG A 66 -0.14 -10.66 23.40
N LEU A 67 -0.25 -9.78 22.40
CA LEU A 67 -0.51 -8.36 22.61
C LEU A 67 -1.82 -8.15 23.37
N LEU A 68 -2.91 -8.74 22.91
CA LEU A 68 -4.23 -8.58 23.54
C LEU A 68 -4.26 -9.18 24.94
N ASN A 69 -3.62 -10.34 25.15
CA ASN A 69 -3.48 -10.92 26.49
C ASN A 69 -2.70 -10.00 27.44
N GLU A 70 -1.62 -9.41 26.97
CA GLU A 70 -0.78 -8.53 27.79
C GLU A 70 -1.48 -7.18 28.10
N LEU A 71 -2.30 -6.67 27.19
CA LEU A 71 -3.10 -5.47 27.42
C LEU A 71 -4.27 -5.70 28.39
N SER A 72 -4.83 -6.91 28.41
CA SER A 72 -5.91 -7.27 29.34
C SER A 72 -5.42 -7.74 30.70
N ASN A 73 -4.25 -8.33 30.78
CA ASN A 73 -3.62 -8.79 32.02
C ASN A 73 -2.11 -8.52 31.99
N PRO A 74 -1.69 -7.26 32.21
CA PRO A 74 -0.29 -6.87 32.05
C PRO A 74 0.60 -7.57 33.09
N THR A 75 1.45 -8.46 32.60
CA THR A 75 2.43 -9.22 33.39
C THR A 75 3.81 -8.59 33.35
N HIS A 76 4.11 -7.83 32.28
CA HIS A 76 5.41 -7.19 32.10
C HIS A 76 5.44 -5.77 32.64
N THR A 77 6.51 -5.44 33.34
CA THR A 77 6.72 -4.08 33.92
C THR A 77 6.65 -2.98 32.89
N GLY A 78 7.14 -3.23 31.66
CA GLY A 78 7.07 -2.30 30.53
C GLY A 78 5.65 -2.00 30.08
N THR A 79 4.79 -3.00 30.00
CA THR A 79 3.37 -2.83 29.63
C THR A 79 2.62 -2.07 30.72
N GLN A 80 2.83 -2.42 31.99
CA GLN A 80 2.24 -1.72 33.11
C GLN A 80 2.61 -0.24 33.11
N ALA A 81 3.90 0.08 32.95
CA ALA A 81 4.38 1.45 32.89
C ALA A 81 3.85 2.22 31.68
N MET A 82 3.65 1.55 30.52
CA MET A 82 3.07 2.15 29.33
C MET A 82 1.59 2.51 29.55
N LEU A 83 0.80 1.60 30.11
CA LEU A 83 -0.61 1.84 30.41
C LEU A 83 -0.78 2.98 31.42
N GLU A 84 0.02 3.01 32.48
CA GLU A 84 0.04 4.11 33.46
C GLU A 84 0.42 5.45 32.81
N ALA A 85 1.45 5.47 31.94
CA ALA A 85 1.93 6.69 31.31
C ALA A 85 0.97 7.28 30.26
N THR A 86 0.12 6.44 29.67
CA THR A 86 -0.88 6.87 28.68
C THR A 86 -2.26 7.12 29.28
N ASP A 87 -2.40 6.99 30.61
CA ASP A 87 -3.68 7.04 31.32
C ASP A 87 -4.73 6.12 30.67
N THR A 88 -4.24 4.99 30.15
CA THR A 88 -5.07 4.01 29.45
C THR A 88 -5.56 3.01 30.51
N GLU A 89 -6.87 2.91 30.65
CA GLU A 89 -7.47 1.87 31.49
C GLU A 89 -7.14 0.48 30.97
N GLN A 90 -6.91 -0.46 31.87
CA GLN A 90 -6.74 -1.86 31.52
C GLN A 90 -8.00 -2.36 30.82
N LEU A 91 -7.83 -2.97 29.63
CA LEU A 91 -8.95 -3.52 28.88
C LEU A 91 -9.48 -4.79 29.59
N ASP A 92 -10.75 -4.77 29.99
CA ASP A 92 -11.41 -5.99 30.47
C ASP A 92 -11.89 -6.81 29.29
N LEU A 93 -10.99 -7.65 28.77
CA LEU A 93 -11.29 -8.56 27.65
C LEU A 93 -11.74 -9.95 28.12
N SER A 94 -12.07 -10.12 29.40
CA SER A 94 -12.45 -11.42 29.94
C SER A 94 -13.72 -12.01 29.28
N SER A 95 -14.67 -11.16 28.91
CA SER A 95 -15.88 -11.54 28.16
C SER A 95 -15.64 -11.72 26.66
N CYS A 96 -14.48 -11.28 26.13
CA CYS A 96 -14.14 -11.23 24.73
C CYS A 96 -13.33 -12.42 24.23
N GLN A 97 -12.89 -13.32 25.10
CA GLN A 97 -11.88 -14.34 24.77
C GLN A 97 -12.24 -15.16 23.52
N ALA A 98 -13.49 -15.57 23.38
CA ALA A 98 -13.93 -16.35 22.20
C ALA A 98 -13.88 -15.55 20.89
N ASP A 99 -14.19 -14.26 20.95
CA ASP A 99 -14.11 -13.37 19.80
C ASP A 99 -12.65 -13.04 19.45
N ILE A 100 -11.80 -12.84 20.45
CA ILE A 100 -10.36 -12.65 20.30
C ILE A 100 -9.71 -13.90 19.66
N ASP A 101 -10.00 -15.08 20.17
CA ASP A 101 -9.48 -16.33 19.62
C ASP A 101 -9.89 -16.52 18.16
N ARG A 102 -11.13 -16.13 17.81
CA ARG A 102 -11.63 -16.15 16.45
C ARG A 102 -10.87 -15.20 15.53
N ILE A 103 -10.56 -13.98 15.98
CA ILE A 103 -9.79 -13.00 15.19
C ILE A 103 -8.33 -13.44 15.08
N THR A 104 -7.69 -13.79 16.19
CA THR A 104 -6.27 -14.09 16.22
C THR A 104 -5.92 -15.44 15.58
N SER A 105 -6.87 -16.37 15.48
CA SER A 105 -6.70 -17.57 14.66
C SER A 105 -6.66 -17.28 13.17
N ARG A 106 -7.35 -16.22 12.73
CA ARG A 106 -7.38 -15.79 11.31
C ARG A 106 -6.29 -14.77 10.98
N PHE A 107 -5.89 -13.96 11.95
CA PHE A 107 -4.84 -12.95 11.88
C PHE A 107 -3.86 -13.17 13.04
N PRO A 108 -2.91 -14.11 12.91
CA PRO A 108 -1.99 -14.43 14.00
C PRO A 108 -1.11 -13.27 14.45
N GLY A 109 -0.71 -12.42 13.51
CA GLY A 109 0.17 -11.32 13.83
C GLY A 109 0.73 -10.59 12.62
N VAL A 110 1.77 -9.83 12.89
CA VAL A 110 2.55 -9.12 11.88
C VAL A 110 4.01 -9.53 12.01
N VAL A 111 4.62 -9.83 10.89
CA VAL A 111 6.06 -10.09 10.77
C VAL A 111 6.68 -8.94 9.99
N MET A 112 7.85 -8.47 10.41
CA MET A 112 8.59 -7.42 9.72
C MET A 112 10.06 -7.80 9.58
N GLY A 113 10.68 -7.32 8.52
CA GLY A 113 12.11 -7.55 8.29
C GLY A 113 12.64 -6.81 7.07
N THR A 114 13.95 -6.92 6.86
CA THR A 114 14.62 -6.38 5.68
C THR A 114 15.11 -7.52 4.80
N ARG A 115 14.89 -7.45 3.49
CA ARG A 115 15.49 -8.40 2.52
C ARG A 115 16.79 -7.87 1.94
N GLU A 116 16.87 -6.54 1.78
CA GLU A 116 18.10 -5.86 1.43
C GLU A 116 18.40 -4.80 2.48
N ASN A 117 19.64 -4.66 2.86
CA ASN A 117 20.09 -3.66 3.83
C ASN A 117 21.60 -3.44 3.67
N ASP A 118 21.98 -2.66 2.68
CA ASP A 118 23.35 -2.21 2.45
C ASP A 118 23.40 -0.67 2.34
N LEU A 119 24.48 -0.12 1.86
CA LEU A 119 24.67 1.34 1.80
C LEU A 119 23.89 2.02 0.66
N GLU A 120 23.50 1.27 -0.35
CA GLU A 120 22.83 1.79 -1.54
C GLU A 120 21.38 1.33 -1.63
N ASN A 121 21.05 0.15 -1.04
CA ASN A 121 19.75 -0.48 -1.16
C ASN A 121 19.18 -0.86 0.21
N MET A 122 17.90 -0.57 0.41
CA MET A 122 17.16 -1.01 1.57
C MET A 122 15.76 -1.49 1.13
N GLU A 123 15.43 -2.74 1.45
CA GLU A 123 14.09 -3.27 1.27
C GLU A 123 13.51 -3.68 2.63
N MET A 124 12.45 -3.01 3.05
CA MET A 124 11.68 -3.32 4.25
C MET A 124 10.38 -4.03 3.89
N ASN A 125 10.05 -5.05 4.65
CA ASN A 125 8.86 -5.86 4.43
C ASN A 125 8.05 -5.96 5.72
N LEU A 126 6.75 -5.86 5.58
CA LEU A 126 5.77 -6.05 6.65
C LEU A 126 4.71 -7.02 6.14
N ILE A 127 4.57 -8.16 6.82
CA ILE A 127 3.64 -9.22 6.44
C ILE A 127 2.56 -9.33 7.50
N LEU A 128 1.32 -9.01 7.13
CA LEU A 128 0.16 -9.33 7.94
C LEU A 128 -0.18 -10.80 7.72
N GLU A 129 0.15 -11.64 8.70
CA GLU A 129 -0.14 -13.07 8.62
C GLU A 129 -1.66 -13.31 8.65
N THR A 130 -2.13 -14.19 7.76
CA THR A 130 -3.53 -14.57 7.68
C THR A 130 -3.69 -16.07 7.49
N ASP A 131 -4.92 -16.59 7.75
CA ASP A 131 -5.21 -17.99 7.46
C ASP A 131 -5.28 -18.28 5.95
N GLU A 132 -5.21 -19.56 5.58
CA GLU A 132 -5.20 -20.01 4.17
C GLU A 132 -6.48 -19.63 3.42
N GLU A 133 -7.64 -19.54 4.11
CA GLU A 133 -8.91 -19.14 3.50
C GLU A 133 -8.83 -17.68 3.06
N ILE A 134 -8.33 -16.80 3.93
CA ILE A 134 -8.14 -15.37 3.61
C ILE A 134 -7.13 -15.20 2.50
N VAL A 135 -5.99 -15.89 2.54
CA VAL A 135 -4.99 -15.87 1.46
C VAL A 135 -5.64 -16.25 0.11
N SER A 136 -6.44 -17.33 0.09
CA SER A 136 -7.11 -17.78 -1.13
C SER A 136 -8.12 -16.74 -1.66
N ASP A 137 -8.91 -16.15 -0.77
CA ASP A 137 -9.88 -15.11 -1.14
C ASP A 137 -9.16 -13.85 -1.67
N LEU A 138 -8.08 -13.43 -1.02
CA LEU A 138 -7.29 -12.27 -1.43
C LEU A 138 -6.60 -12.48 -2.78
N ARG A 139 -6.04 -13.66 -3.03
CA ARG A 139 -5.47 -14.00 -4.35
C ARG A 139 -6.50 -13.97 -5.47
N ALA A 140 -7.73 -14.37 -5.18
CA ALA A 140 -8.82 -14.29 -6.15
C ALA A 140 -9.20 -12.84 -6.52
N LEU A 141 -8.86 -11.86 -5.68
CA LEU A 141 -9.06 -10.44 -5.95
C LEU A 141 -8.06 -9.89 -6.97
N ILE A 142 -6.88 -10.50 -7.10
CA ILE A 142 -5.80 -9.94 -7.92
C ILE A 142 -6.07 -10.22 -9.39
N THR A 143 -5.91 -9.20 -10.20
CA THR A 143 -5.92 -9.28 -11.66
C THR A 143 -4.63 -8.75 -12.25
N GLN A 144 -4.24 -9.31 -13.37
CA GLN A 144 -3.06 -8.88 -14.09
C GLN A 144 -3.37 -7.63 -14.93
N VAL A 145 -2.53 -6.61 -14.81
CA VAL A 145 -2.64 -5.33 -15.53
C VAL A 145 -1.39 -5.11 -16.37
N PRO A 146 -1.48 -4.79 -17.67
CA PRO A 146 -0.33 -4.49 -18.49
C PRO A 146 0.49 -3.34 -17.88
N GLY A 147 1.80 -3.52 -17.79
CA GLY A 147 2.74 -2.52 -17.27
C GLY A 147 2.72 -2.30 -15.77
N LEU A 148 1.82 -2.91 -14.99
CA LEU A 148 1.85 -2.86 -13.54
C LEU A 148 3.12 -3.55 -13.01
N GLY A 149 3.86 -2.89 -12.14
CA GLY A 149 5.17 -3.34 -11.66
C GLY A 149 6.34 -2.89 -12.54
N ASN A 150 6.08 -2.13 -13.61
CA ASN A 150 7.14 -1.53 -14.41
C ASN A 150 7.61 -0.21 -13.77
N THR A 151 8.94 -0.05 -13.67
CA THR A 151 9.61 1.12 -13.09
C THR A 151 10.06 2.14 -14.15
N GLU A 152 9.56 2.04 -15.39
CA GLU A 152 9.81 3.05 -16.42
C GLU A 152 9.09 4.37 -16.07
N GLY A 153 9.71 5.50 -16.48
CA GLY A 153 9.19 6.84 -16.23
C GLY A 153 9.66 7.44 -14.90
N MET A 154 9.15 8.61 -14.58
CA MET A 154 9.52 9.33 -13.35
C MET A 154 8.74 8.85 -12.14
N ALA A 155 7.50 8.46 -12.34
CA ALA A 155 6.63 7.91 -11.31
C ALA A 155 5.56 7.02 -11.93
N SER A 156 5.13 6.00 -11.20
CA SER A 156 3.99 5.17 -11.56
C SER A 156 3.20 4.73 -10.34
N ILE A 157 1.92 4.45 -10.55
CA ILE A 157 1.05 3.80 -9.59
C ILE A 157 0.05 2.93 -10.34
N GLY A 158 -0.18 1.74 -9.86
CA GLY A 158 -1.17 0.86 -10.44
C GLY A 158 -1.76 -0.13 -9.45
N LEU A 159 -2.91 -0.66 -9.81
CA LEU A 159 -3.72 -1.57 -9.00
C LEU A 159 -4.36 -2.62 -9.90
N GLY A 160 -4.21 -3.89 -9.55
CA GLY A 160 -4.90 -5.00 -10.21
C GLY A 160 -5.96 -5.60 -9.28
N LEU A 161 -7.24 -5.25 -9.47
CA LEU A 161 -8.32 -5.62 -8.56
C LEU A 161 -9.57 -6.11 -9.31
N ASN A 162 -9.97 -7.34 -9.05
CA ASN A 162 -11.23 -7.91 -9.53
C ASN A 162 -12.41 -7.42 -8.70
N LEU A 163 -13.05 -6.34 -9.13
CA LEU A 163 -14.16 -5.75 -8.41
C LEU A 163 -15.36 -6.70 -8.19
N PRO A 164 -15.81 -7.52 -9.16
CA PRO A 164 -16.82 -8.55 -8.93
C PRO A 164 -16.46 -9.51 -7.80
N VAL A 165 -15.23 -9.99 -7.75
CA VAL A 165 -14.76 -10.89 -6.69
C VAL A 165 -14.67 -10.15 -5.35
N LEU A 166 -14.22 -8.88 -5.33
CA LEU A 166 -14.23 -8.05 -4.14
C LEU A 166 -15.63 -7.95 -3.54
N VAL A 167 -16.65 -7.67 -4.38
CA VAL A 167 -18.04 -7.60 -3.93
C VAL A 167 -18.47 -8.92 -3.28
N GLN A 168 -18.19 -10.06 -3.91
CA GLN A 168 -18.51 -11.39 -3.38
C GLN A 168 -17.77 -11.68 -2.07
N THR A 169 -16.50 -11.34 -1.99
CA THR A 169 -15.67 -11.54 -0.79
C THR A 169 -16.18 -10.72 0.39
N VAL A 170 -16.47 -9.43 0.19
CA VAL A 170 -17.04 -8.58 1.25
C VAL A 170 -18.42 -9.08 1.67
N GLN A 171 -19.27 -9.50 0.73
CA GLN A 171 -20.58 -10.09 1.06
C GLN A 171 -20.43 -11.38 1.87
N LYS A 172 -19.49 -12.27 1.51
CA LYS A 172 -19.16 -13.49 2.26
C LYS A 172 -18.81 -13.16 3.71
N TYR A 173 -17.87 -12.26 3.95
CA TYR A 173 -17.44 -11.91 5.30
C TYR A 173 -18.52 -11.14 6.09
N ALA A 174 -19.23 -10.23 5.46
CA ALA A 174 -20.36 -9.54 6.08
C ALA A 174 -21.48 -10.52 6.48
N GLN A 175 -21.71 -11.59 5.70
CA GLN A 175 -22.66 -12.64 6.07
C GLN A 175 -22.13 -13.47 7.24
N GLN A 176 -20.87 -13.88 7.25
CA GLN A 176 -20.25 -14.62 8.36
C GLN A 176 -20.38 -13.85 9.69
N VAL A 177 -20.14 -12.53 9.66
CA VAL A 177 -20.29 -11.68 10.85
C VAL A 177 -21.76 -11.55 11.27
N ARG A 178 -22.71 -11.46 10.34
CA ARG A 178 -24.15 -11.43 10.68
C ARG A 178 -24.64 -12.73 11.29
N GLU A 179 -24.13 -13.88 10.81
CA GLU A 179 -24.51 -15.20 11.33
C GLU A 179 -23.87 -15.49 12.69
N ASN A 180 -22.69 -14.96 12.92
CA ASN A 180 -21.94 -15.09 14.17
C ASN A 180 -21.33 -13.72 14.57
N PRO A 181 -22.14 -12.78 15.07
CA PRO A 181 -21.65 -11.44 15.40
C PRO A 181 -20.66 -11.49 16.57
N PHE A 182 -19.80 -10.49 16.63
CA PHE A 182 -18.97 -10.26 17.81
C PHE A 182 -19.86 -9.89 18.99
N SER A 183 -19.71 -10.62 20.09
CA SER A 183 -20.54 -10.48 21.28
C SER A 183 -19.92 -9.54 22.32
N CYS A 184 -18.63 -9.29 22.23
CA CYS A 184 -17.84 -8.44 23.09
C CYS A 184 -18.11 -6.97 22.78
N ASP A 185 -18.36 -6.16 23.79
CA ASP A 185 -18.72 -4.74 23.63
C ASP A 185 -17.63 -3.96 22.88
N GLU A 186 -16.36 -4.25 23.16
CA GLU A 186 -15.20 -3.62 22.56
C GLU A 186 -15.05 -3.96 21.06
N LEU A 187 -15.66 -5.05 20.60
CA LEU A 187 -15.58 -5.50 19.21
C LEU A 187 -16.90 -5.31 18.43
N GLN A 188 -17.94 -4.76 19.07
CA GLN A 188 -19.24 -4.53 18.40
C GLN A 188 -19.15 -3.59 17.20
N GLU A 189 -18.21 -2.65 17.22
CA GLU A 189 -17.97 -1.76 16.08
C GLU A 189 -17.60 -2.52 14.81
N LEU A 190 -16.94 -3.67 14.90
CA LEU A 190 -16.63 -4.52 13.76
C LEU A 190 -17.89 -5.06 13.06
N ASN A 191 -18.97 -5.32 13.84
CA ASN A 191 -20.25 -5.74 13.27
C ASN A 191 -20.84 -4.63 12.38
N SER A 192 -20.72 -3.38 12.82
CA SER A 192 -21.19 -2.20 12.08
C SER A 192 -20.31 -1.94 10.86
N ALA A 193 -18.98 -2.02 11.00
CA ALA A 193 -18.02 -1.81 9.92
C ALA A 193 -18.25 -2.76 8.74
N TRP A 194 -18.53 -4.04 9.00
CA TRP A 194 -18.84 -5.00 7.94
C TRP A 194 -20.17 -4.70 7.24
N ASN A 195 -21.19 -4.20 7.97
CA ASN A 195 -22.44 -3.75 7.36
C ASN A 195 -22.22 -2.52 6.48
N GLU A 196 -21.44 -1.55 6.92
CA GLU A 196 -21.08 -0.36 6.15
C GLU A 196 -20.27 -0.71 4.90
N ALA A 197 -19.28 -1.59 5.02
CA ALA A 197 -18.52 -2.08 3.87
C ALA A 197 -19.44 -2.74 2.84
N ASN A 198 -20.37 -3.60 3.28
CA ASN A 198 -21.36 -4.23 2.40
C ASN A 198 -22.29 -3.22 1.71
N LEU A 199 -22.66 -2.12 2.38
CA LEU A 199 -23.43 -1.05 1.76
C LEU A 199 -22.59 -0.27 0.74
N ALA A 200 -21.34 0.02 1.05
CA ALA A 200 -20.43 0.76 0.17
C ALA A 200 -20.18 0.04 -1.16
N ILE A 201 -19.96 -1.28 -1.14
CA ILE A 201 -19.71 -2.06 -2.36
C ILE A 201 -20.96 -2.25 -3.23
N ASN A 202 -22.16 -2.11 -2.66
CA ASN A 202 -23.41 -2.15 -3.41
C ASN A 202 -23.82 -0.78 -3.97
N ASN A 203 -22.90 0.21 -3.98
CA ASN A 203 -23.12 1.51 -4.61
C ASN A 203 -23.37 1.33 -6.13
N PRO A 204 -24.37 2.04 -6.72
CA PRO A 204 -24.69 1.94 -8.13
C PRO A 204 -23.51 2.18 -9.08
N ILE A 205 -22.58 3.07 -8.75
CA ILE A 205 -21.38 3.31 -9.57
C ILE A 205 -20.48 2.08 -9.60
N MET A 206 -20.23 1.45 -8.45
CA MET A 206 -19.44 0.21 -8.35
C MET A 206 -20.11 -0.93 -9.13
N MET A 207 -21.43 -1.03 -9.04
CA MET A 207 -22.21 -2.05 -9.76
C MET A 207 -22.18 -1.84 -11.29
N MET A 208 -22.09 -0.59 -11.74
CA MET A 208 -22.06 -0.27 -13.17
C MET A 208 -20.68 -0.43 -13.79
N MET A 209 -19.62 0.05 -13.11
CA MET A 209 -18.25 0.03 -13.61
C MET A 209 -17.49 -1.26 -13.24
N GLY A 210 -17.80 -1.83 -12.08
CA GLY A 210 -17.09 -2.97 -11.52
C GLY A 210 -16.93 -4.17 -12.47
N PRO A 211 -18.00 -4.61 -13.17
CA PRO A 211 -17.88 -5.76 -14.06
C PRO A 211 -16.92 -5.56 -15.24
N SER A 212 -16.62 -4.31 -15.58
CA SER A 212 -15.82 -3.99 -16.77
C SER A 212 -14.39 -3.58 -16.45
N LEU A 213 -14.09 -3.14 -15.21
CA LEU A 213 -12.77 -2.66 -14.82
C LEU A 213 -12.07 -3.68 -13.93
N SER A 214 -10.88 -4.11 -14.35
CA SER A 214 -10.06 -5.10 -13.63
C SER A 214 -8.82 -4.48 -12.98
N GLY A 215 -8.54 -3.20 -13.24
CA GLY A 215 -7.39 -2.51 -12.67
C GLY A 215 -6.92 -1.36 -13.54
N PHE A 216 -5.88 -0.70 -13.08
CA PHE A 216 -5.24 0.38 -13.82
C PHE A 216 -3.75 0.43 -13.56
N ASN A 217 -3.02 1.09 -14.46
CA ASN A 217 -1.63 1.49 -14.29
C ASN A 217 -1.47 2.92 -14.85
N ALA A 218 -1.03 3.85 -14.03
CA ALA A 218 -0.77 5.24 -14.41
C ALA A 218 0.72 5.52 -14.28
N ARG A 219 1.32 6.09 -15.34
CA ARG A 219 2.74 6.43 -15.38
C ARG A 219 2.94 7.88 -15.81
N ILE A 220 3.78 8.59 -15.09
CA ILE A 220 4.24 9.94 -15.41
C ILE A 220 5.63 9.85 -16.03
N ASN A 221 5.78 10.35 -17.25
CA ASN A 221 7.05 10.34 -17.98
C ASN A 221 7.79 11.67 -17.83
N SER A 222 7.09 12.79 -17.71
CA SER A 222 7.67 14.09 -17.43
C SER A 222 6.72 14.99 -16.66
N LEU A 223 7.25 15.92 -15.88
CA LEU A 223 6.51 16.93 -15.15
C LEU A 223 7.22 18.27 -15.30
N THR A 224 6.55 19.27 -15.85
CA THR A 224 7.12 20.60 -16.16
C THR A 224 6.07 21.68 -15.94
N MET A 225 6.47 22.94 -16.10
CA MET A 225 5.54 24.07 -16.20
C MET A 225 5.33 24.48 -17.66
N LYS A 226 4.09 24.70 -18.08
CA LYS A 226 3.73 25.22 -19.41
C LYS A 226 2.67 26.29 -19.24
N ASN A 227 2.92 27.48 -19.80
CA ASN A 227 2.01 28.62 -19.70
C ASN A 227 1.62 29.02 -18.25
N GLY A 228 2.47 28.71 -17.25
CA GLY A 228 2.21 28.99 -15.84
C GLY A 228 1.36 27.95 -15.12
N GLU A 229 1.07 26.81 -15.74
CA GLU A 229 0.36 25.67 -15.17
C GLU A 229 1.23 24.40 -15.17
N PRO A 230 1.07 23.51 -14.17
CA PRO A 230 1.72 22.19 -14.17
C PRO A 230 1.30 21.38 -15.39
N PHE A 231 2.27 20.83 -16.10
CA PHE A 231 2.07 20.02 -17.29
C PHE A 231 2.79 18.69 -17.14
N ALA A 232 2.03 17.60 -17.12
CA ALA A 232 2.56 16.25 -17.06
C ALA A 232 2.33 15.53 -18.41
N THR A 233 3.31 14.71 -18.80
CA THR A 233 3.13 13.72 -19.85
C THR A 233 3.13 12.33 -19.25
N GLY A 234 2.29 11.44 -19.79
CA GLY A 234 2.18 10.12 -19.19
C GLY A 234 1.23 9.19 -19.93
N ILE A 235 1.04 8.01 -19.35
CA ILE A 235 0.17 6.96 -19.88
C ILE A 235 -0.72 6.46 -18.75
N LEU A 236 -1.99 6.26 -19.05
CA LEU A 236 -2.96 5.57 -18.20
C LEU A 236 -3.45 4.33 -18.92
N THR A 237 -3.24 3.16 -18.33
CA THR A 237 -3.75 1.89 -18.82
C THR A 237 -4.89 1.44 -17.90
N LEU A 238 -6.03 1.10 -18.48
CA LEU A 238 -7.21 0.55 -17.81
C LEU A 238 -7.38 -0.91 -18.25
N ALA A 239 -7.14 -1.84 -17.35
CA ALA A 239 -7.33 -3.26 -17.60
C ALA A 239 -8.82 -3.63 -17.52
N SER A 240 -9.27 -4.50 -18.40
CA SER A 240 -10.67 -4.91 -18.50
C SER A 240 -10.79 -6.31 -19.06
N GLN A 241 -11.73 -7.10 -18.54
CA GLN A 241 -12.12 -8.37 -19.16
C GLN A 241 -12.93 -8.18 -20.45
N ASN A 242 -13.48 -6.98 -20.64
CA ASN A 242 -14.22 -6.60 -21.85
C ASN A 242 -14.01 -5.11 -22.14
N PRO A 243 -12.89 -4.73 -22.81
CA PRO A 243 -12.57 -3.35 -23.10
C PRO A 243 -13.62 -2.62 -23.95
N LEU A 244 -14.34 -3.32 -24.83
CA LEU A 244 -15.43 -2.75 -25.61
C LEU A 244 -16.61 -2.30 -24.73
N THR A 245 -16.95 -3.08 -23.71
CA THR A 245 -17.98 -2.71 -22.74
C THR A 245 -17.52 -1.53 -21.89
N LEU A 246 -16.26 -1.50 -21.46
CA LEU A 246 -15.68 -0.37 -20.74
C LEU A 246 -15.72 0.91 -21.59
N LEU A 247 -15.31 0.82 -22.86
CA LEU A 247 -15.38 1.94 -23.84
C LEU A 247 -16.82 2.43 -24.03
N SER A 248 -17.78 1.51 -24.20
CA SER A 248 -19.19 1.84 -24.35
C SER A 248 -19.74 2.58 -23.11
N THR A 249 -19.35 2.12 -21.92
CA THR A 249 -19.72 2.79 -20.68
C THR A 249 -19.11 4.19 -20.59
N ALA A 250 -17.80 4.31 -20.87
CA ALA A 250 -17.11 5.59 -20.89
C ALA A 250 -17.70 6.56 -21.94
N SER A 251 -18.13 6.04 -23.09
CA SER A 251 -18.79 6.84 -24.15
C SER A 251 -20.15 7.41 -23.75
N SER A 252 -20.77 6.86 -22.72
CA SER A 252 -22.01 7.44 -22.15
C SER A 252 -21.75 8.77 -21.42
N PHE A 253 -20.52 8.99 -20.94
CA PHE A 253 -20.07 10.21 -20.29
C PHE A 253 -19.28 11.13 -21.23
N ALA A 254 -18.56 10.55 -22.19
CA ALA A 254 -17.77 11.25 -23.20
C ALA A 254 -18.03 10.63 -24.59
N PRO A 255 -19.09 11.10 -25.30
CA PRO A 255 -19.52 10.54 -26.58
C PRO A 255 -18.42 10.49 -27.66
N GLU A 256 -17.43 11.40 -27.57
CA GLU A 256 -16.29 11.48 -28.47
C GLU A 256 -15.47 10.18 -28.46
N LEU A 257 -15.37 9.50 -27.32
CA LEU A 257 -14.66 8.23 -27.20
C LEU A 257 -15.32 7.13 -28.07
N GLY A 258 -16.65 7.13 -28.13
CA GLY A 258 -17.38 6.20 -28.98
C GLY A 258 -17.19 6.46 -30.48
N ALA A 259 -16.97 7.73 -30.86
CA ALA A 259 -16.75 8.14 -32.24
C ALA A 259 -15.35 7.76 -32.78
N LEU A 260 -14.39 7.42 -31.91
CA LEU A 260 -13.02 7.07 -32.31
C LEU A 260 -12.95 5.76 -33.10
N GLY A 261 -13.94 4.88 -32.98
CA GLY A 261 -13.94 3.58 -33.68
C GLY A 261 -12.71 2.73 -33.28
N LEU A 262 -12.43 2.64 -31.97
CA LEU A 262 -11.33 1.83 -31.46
C LEU A 262 -11.62 0.33 -31.67
N GLU A 263 -10.62 -0.38 -32.13
CA GLU A 263 -10.65 -1.84 -32.29
C GLU A 263 -9.47 -2.48 -31.53
N PRO A 264 -9.66 -3.66 -30.93
CA PRO A 264 -8.56 -4.37 -30.29
C PRO A 264 -7.40 -4.61 -31.26
N GLY A 265 -6.18 -4.24 -30.86
CA GLY A 265 -4.99 -4.34 -31.70
C GLY A 265 -4.93 -3.35 -32.88
N GLY A 266 -5.88 -2.42 -32.96
CA GLY A 266 -5.90 -1.36 -33.95
C GLY A 266 -4.90 -0.24 -33.65
N GLU A 267 -4.69 0.65 -34.62
CA GLU A 267 -3.83 1.83 -34.44
C GLU A 267 -4.40 2.80 -33.38
N ALA A 268 -3.51 3.45 -32.65
CA ALA A 268 -3.91 4.49 -31.72
C ALA A 268 -4.61 5.66 -32.42
N LYS A 269 -5.68 6.16 -31.84
CA LYS A 269 -6.49 7.29 -32.34
C LYS A 269 -6.28 8.52 -31.48
N GLN A 270 -6.14 9.68 -32.15
CA GLN A 270 -6.09 10.97 -31.45
C GLN A 270 -7.51 11.35 -31.00
N VAL A 271 -7.61 11.81 -29.77
CA VAL A 271 -8.87 12.38 -29.23
C VAL A 271 -8.93 13.85 -29.61
N GLU A 272 -9.78 14.17 -30.57
CA GLU A 272 -10.11 15.57 -30.86
C GLU A 272 -11.16 16.06 -29.86
N SER A 273 -10.72 16.83 -28.85
CA SER A 273 -11.63 17.25 -27.81
C SER A 273 -11.93 18.73 -27.89
N THR A 274 -13.18 19.06 -28.23
CA THR A 274 -13.75 20.39 -28.07
C THR A 274 -14.18 20.68 -26.62
N MET A 275 -14.14 19.69 -25.75
CA MET A 275 -14.55 19.78 -24.35
C MET A 275 -13.37 19.92 -23.37
N LEU A 276 -12.15 19.69 -23.86
CA LEU A 276 -10.96 19.85 -23.02
C LEU A 276 -10.52 21.32 -22.99
N PRO A 277 -9.92 21.78 -21.88
CA PRO A 277 -9.33 23.12 -21.82
C PRO A 277 -8.36 23.36 -22.98
N PRO A 278 -8.20 24.59 -23.44
CA PRO A 278 -7.36 24.93 -24.62
C PRO A 278 -5.90 24.46 -24.53
N ASP A 279 -5.38 24.30 -23.31
CA ASP A 279 -3.99 23.90 -23.04
C ASP A 279 -3.85 22.41 -22.70
N THR A 280 -4.93 21.62 -22.87
CA THR A 280 -4.84 20.16 -22.67
C THR A 280 -3.85 19.54 -23.64
N PRO A 281 -2.96 18.65 -23.16
CA PRO A 281 -2.03 17.94 -24.02
C PRO A 281 -2.75 17.09 -25.10
N GLU A 282 -2.06 16.82 -26.19
CA GLU A 282 -2.53 15.85 -27.18
C GLU A 282 -2.80 14.51 -26.48
N LEU A 283 -4.00 13.97 -26.73
CA LEU A 283 -4.43 12.69 -26.17
C LEU A 283 -4.52 11.66 -27.29
N TYR A 284 -3.94 10.49 -27.07
CA TYR A 284 -4.12 9.32 -27.94
C TYR A 284 -4.68 8.15 -27.13
N VAL A 285 -5.52 7.34 -27.77
CA VAL A 285 -6.13 6.16 -27.16
C VAL A 285 -5.90 4.97 -28.06
N ALA A 286 -5.53 3.84 -27.47
CA ALA A 286 -5.45 2.53 -28.13
C ALA A 286 -6.13 1.46 -27.27
N MET A 287 -6.49 0.35 -27.86
CA MET A 287 -7.17 -0.75 -27.21
C MET A 287 -6.58 -2.09 -27.60
N SER A 288 -6.44 -2.99 -26.65
CA SER A 288 -6.17 -4.41 -26.84
C SER A 288 -7.39 -5.26 -26.44
N ASP A 289 -7.25 -6.59 -26.48
CA ASP A 289 -8.28 -7.52 -26.00
C ASP A 289 -8.50 -7.44 -24.46
N THR A 290 -7.53 -6.86 -23.71
CA THR A 290 -7.51 -6.89 -22.26
C THR A 290 -7.36 -5.50 -21.59
N ALA A 291 -7.15 -4.44 -22.38
CA ALA A 291 -6.94 -3.11 -21.81
C ALA A 291 -7.22 -1.98 -22.81
N ILE A 292 -7.45 -0.78 -22.27
CA ILE A 292 -7.47 0.50 -22.99
C ILE A 292 -6.32 1.35 -22.43
N ALA A 293 -5.48 1.89 -23.30
CA ALA A 293 -4.41 2.81 -22.91
C ALA A 293 -4.66 4.22 -23.49
N LEU A 294 -4.43 5.23 -22.64
CA LEU A 294 -4.51 6.65 -22.94
C LEU A 294 -3.15 7.28 -22.71
N SER A 295 -2.60 7.99 -23.68
CA SER A 295 -1.42 8.84 -23.48
C SER A 295 -1.79 10.31 -23.50
N ALA A 296 -1.11 11.11 -22.68
CA ALA A 296 -1.21 12.55 -22.62
C ALA A 296 0.14 13.20 -22.88
N GLY A 297 0.21 14.12 -23.83
CA GLY A 297 1.41 14.89 -24.15
C GLY A 297 2.54 14.08 -24.80
N ILE A 298 2.26 12.88 -25.27
CA ILE A 298 3.20 12.00 -25.98
C ILE A 298 2.76 11.97 -27.44
N SER A 299 3.57 12.53 -28.33
CA SER A 299 3.26 12.62 -29.77
C SER A 299 3.49 11.30 -30.52
N ASP A 300 4.29 10.39 -29.98
CA ASP A 300 4.53 9.07 -30.55
C ASP A 300 3.45 8.07 -30.08
N SER A 301 2.43 7.86 -30.90
CA SER A 301 1.32 6.95 -30.60
C SER A 301 1.73 5.48 -30.53
N SER A 302 2.91 5.09 -31.07
CA SER A 302 3.40 3.72 -30.98
C SER A 302 3.73 3.28 -29.55
N VAL A 303 3.93 4.24 -28.64
CA VAL A 303 4.16 3.99 -27.21
C VAL A 303 2.95 3.29 -26.58
N LEU A 304 1.71 3.62 -27.01
CA LEU A 304 0.50 2.97 -26.50
C LEU A 304 0.41 1.49 -26.88
N GLN A 305 0.83 1.16 -28.09
CA GLN A 305 0.88 -0.22 -28.53
C GLN A 305 1.87 -1.04 -27.69
N LYS A 306 3.06 -0.47 -27.48
CA LYS A 306 4.09 -1.07 -26.61
C LYS A 306 3.59 -1.23 -25.16
N GLU A 307 2.84 -0.26 -24.63
CA GLU A 307 2.25 -0.34 -23.29
C GLU A 307 1.21 -1.45 -23.18
N LEU A 308 0.33 -1.58 -24.18
CA LEU A 308 -0.70 -2.64 -24.22
C LEU A 308 -0.10 -4.03 -24.43
N GLU A 309 1.07 -4.13 -25.03
CA GLU A 309 1.85 -5.37 -25.22
C GLU A 309 2.81 -5.65 -24.07
N ALA A 310 2.91 -4.73 -23.10
CA ALA A 310 3.78 -4.91 -21.92
C ALA A 310 3.40 -6.20 -21.18
N PRO A 311 4.37 -6.90 -20.58
CA PRO A 311 4.09 -8.05 -19.75
C PRO A 311 3.04 -7.71 -18.70
N ALA A 312 2.12 -8.63 -18.50
CA ALA A 312 1.18 -8.49 -17.39
C ALA A 312 1.93 -8.59 -16.06
N SER A 313 1.40 -7.93 -15.04
CA SER A 313 1.94 -7.99 -13.67
C SER A 313 2.05 -9.42 -13.14
N GLU A 314 2.86 -9.63 -12.13
CA GLU A 314 2.92 -10.87 -11.38
C GLU A 314 1.53 -11.21 -10.80
N ARG A 315 1.26 -12.49 -10.59
CA ARG A 315 -0.08 -12.97 -10.21
C ARG A 315 -0.45 -12.64 -8.76
N ASP A 316 0.51 -12.32 -7.94
CA ASP A 316 0.38 -11.98 -6.53
C ASP A 316 0.43 -10.46 -6.27
N LEU A 317 0.74 -9.65 -7.30
CA LEU A 317 0.89 -8.21 -7.20
C LEU A 317 -0.47 -7.50 -7.27
N LEU A 318 -0.91 -6.99 -6.12
CA LEU A 318 -2.15 -6.21 -6.02
C LEU A 318 -1.94 -4.74 -6.38
N LEU A 319 -0.92 -4.11 -5.83
CA LEU A 319 -0.61 -2.70 -6.01
C LEU A 319 0.90 -2.50 -6.13
N HIS A 320 1.29 -1.58 -7.00
CA HIS A 320 2.67 -1.14 -7.12
C HIS A 320 2.73 0.37 -7.32
N GLY A 321 3.70 1.02 -6.70
CA GLY A 321 4.04 2.41 -6.94
C GLY A 321 5.55 2.58 -6.99
N HIS A 322 5.97 3.50 -7.84
CA HIS A 322 7.36 3.81 -8.11
C HIS A 322 7.55 5.31 -8.25
N MET A 323 8.63 5.86 -7.72
CA MET A 323 9.02 7.27 -7.85
C MET A 323 10.55 7.38 -7.92
N THR A 324 11.04 8.20 -8.84
CA THR A 324 12.48 8.50 -8.97
C THR A 324 12.86 9.80 -8.27
N GLY A 325 14.13 10.00 -7.95
CA GLY A 325 14.65 11.29 -7.49
C GLY A 325 14.35 12.44 -8.47
N GLU A 326 14.35 12.15 -9.78
CA GLU A 326 14.00 13.12 -10.84
C GLU A 326 12.53 13.60 -10.72
N PHE A 327 11.60 12.75 -10.29
CA PHE A 327 10.23 13.15 -10.02
C PHE A 327 10.14 14.22 -8.93
N TYR A 328 10.82 14.00 -7.80
CA TYR A 328 10.87 14.98 -6.70
C TYR A 328 11.51 16.31 -7.15
N GLN A 329 12.63 16.25 -7.87
CA GLN A 329 13.28 17.45 -8.43
C GLN A 329 12.36 18.19 -9.39
N SER A 330 11.55 17.50 -10.17
CA SER A 330 10.58 18.11 -11.08
C SER A 330 9.41 18.73 -10.33
N MET A 331 8.93 18.08 -9.26
CA MET A 331 7.92 18.68 -8.38
C MET A 331 8.43 19.99 -7.75
N VAL A 332 9.66 20.02 -7.26
CA VAL A 332 10.29 21.25 -6.72
C VAL A 332 10.26 22.37 -7.76
N LYS A 333 10.72 22.09 -8.99
CA LYS A 333 10.71 23.08 -10.08
C LYS A 333 9.31 23.60 -10.40
N VAL A 334 8.29 22.76 -10.33
CA VAL A 334 6.90 23.15 -10.52
C VAL A 334 6.45 24.03 -9.35
N MET A 335 6.67 23.60 -8.11
CA MET A 335 6.24 24.35 -6.92
C MET A 335 6.91 25.72 -6.79
N GLU A 336 8.20 25.85 -7.14
CA GLU A 336 8.93 27.13 -7.13
C GLU A 336 8.39 28.14 -8.15
N GLN A 337 7.66 27.68 -9.18
CA GLN A 337 7.05 28.52 -10.21
C GLN A 337 5.56 28.79 -9.94
N MET A 338 4.95 28.15 -8.97
CA MET A 338 3.58 28.41 -8.53
C MET A 338 3.50 29.70 -7.69
N PRO A 339 2.34 30.35 -7.58
CA PRO A 339 2.16 31.49 -6.69
C PRO A 339 2.50 31.14 -5.24
N ALA A 340 3.20 32.03 -4.55
CA ALA A 340 3.81 31.81 -3.22
C ALA A 340 2.85 31.41 -2.05
N ASN A 341 1.56 31.30 -2.31
CA ASN A 341 0.56 30.90 -1.30
C ASN A 341 0.23 29.41 -1.28
N ASP A 342 0.74 28.64 -2.24
CA ASP A 342 0.29 27.26 -2.47
C ASP A 342 1.31 26.18 -1.99
N ALA A 343 2.55 26.58 -1.68
CA ALA A 343 3.57 25.66 -1.17
C ALA A 343 4.34 26.26 0.00
N SER A 344 4.56 25.51 1.07
CA SER A 344 5.41 25.93 2.16
C SER A 344 6.90 25.76 1.83
N GLU A 345 7.77 26.63 2.36
CA GLU A 345 9.24 26.48 2.22
C GLU A 345 9.73 25.12 2.77
N PHE A 346 9.06 24.62 3.81
CA PHE A 346 9.38 23.32 4.40
C PHE A 346 9.11 22.17 3.43
N ASP A 347 7.98 22.19 2.71
CA ASP A 347 7.64 21.13 1.76
C ASP A 347 8.65 21.11 0.60
N ILE A 348 9.03 22.28 0.10
CA ILE A 348 10.02 22.40 -0.98
C ILE A 348 11.40 21.87 -0.53
N GLU A 349 11.83 22.19 0.68
CA GLU A 349 13.13 21.72 1.19
C GLU A 349 13.12 20.20 1.41
N MET A 350 12.04 19.65 1.93
CA MET A 350 11.87 18.21 2.09
C MET A 350 11.92 17.48 0.74
N LEU A 351 11.23 17.98 -0.29
CA LEU A 351 11.25 17.39 -1.63
C LEU A 351 12.62 17.48 -2.28
N LYS A 352 13.40 18.57 -2.04
CA LYS A 352 14.80 18.69 -2.48
C LYS A 352 15.65 17.59 -1.87
N GLN A 353 15.55 17.38 -0.56
CA GLN A 353 16.27 16.32 0.13
C GLN A 353 15.92 14.94 -0.46
N TYR A 354 14.66 14.67 -0.73
CA TYR A 354 14.24 13.41 -1.33
C TYR A 354 14.84 13.24 -2.73
N GLY A 355 14.81 14.28 -3.57
CA GLY A 355 15.39 14.23 -4.91
C GLY A 355 16.92 14.08 -4.95
N ASP A 356 17.61 14.53 -3.90
CA ASP A 356 19.08 14.41 -3.78
C ASP A 356 19.51 13.07 -3.18
N VAL A 357 18.72 12.49 -2.27
CA VAL A 357 19.07 11.28 -1.53
C VAL A 357 18.61 10.02 -2.26
N TYR A 358 17.39 10.03 -2.81
CA TYR A 358 16.81 8.83 -3.42
C TYR A 358 17.03 8.81 -4.92
N LYS A 359 17.58 7.72 -5.43
CA LYS A 359 17.61 7.42 -6.85
C LYS A 359 16.28 6.81 -7.28
N ASN A 360 15.78 5.86 -6.49
CA ASN A 360 14.53 5.18 -6.74
C ASN A 360 13.83 4.83 -5.41
N MET A 361 12.50 4.88 -5.42
CA MET A 361 11.64 4.49 -4.33
C MET A 361 10.48 3.67 -4.89
N GLU A 362 10.29 2.47 -4.36
CA GLU A 362 9.21 1.58 -4.76
C GLU A 362 8.42 1.11 -3.53
N TYR A 363 7.14 0.86 -3.72
CA TYR A 363 6.30 0.19 -2.74
C TYR A 363 5.32 -0.74 -3.45
N TRP A 364 5.07 -1.89 -2.82
CA TRP A 364 4.11 -2.84 -3.36
C TRP A 364 3.32 -3.54 -2.27
N PHE A 365 2.13 -4.00 -2.67
CA PHE A 365 1.31 -4.90 -1.91
C PHE A 365 1.17 -6.20 -2.69
N ARG A 366 1.51 -7.31 -2.05
CA ARG A 366 1.40 -8.66 -2.59
C ARG A 366 0.59 -9.54 -1.65
N VAL A 367 0.11 -10.66 -2.19
CA VAL A 367 -0.50 -11.72 -1.40
C VAL A 367 0.36 -12.97 -1.57
N ASP A 368 1.15 -13.28 -0.56
CA ASP A 368 1.98 -14.48 -0.51
C ASP A 368 1.29 -15.64 0.22
N ASP A 369 2.03 -16.71 0.54
CA ASP A 369 1.47 -17.86 1.27
C ASP A 369 1.23 -17.56 2.76
N ALA A 370 1.87 -16.55 3.32
CA ALA A 370 1.73 -16.15 4.72
C ALA A 370 0.60 -15.12 4.93
N GLY A 371 0.24 -14.34 3.90
CA GLY A 371 -0.78 -13.30 4.02
C GLY A 371 -0.58 -12.12 3.09
N ILE A 372 -0.78 -10.91 3.62
CA ILE A 372 -0.59 -9.65 2.88
C ILE A 372 0.80 -9.11 3.18
N GLU A 373 1.63 -9.03 2.16
CA GLU A 373 2.95 -8.40 2.22
C GLU A 373 2.88 -6.96 1.71
N MET A 374 3.34 -6.04 2.52
CA MET A 374 3.63 -4.66 2.16
C MET A 374 5.15 -4.48 2.17
N SER A 375 5.69 -4.06 1.04
CA SER A 375 7.13 -3.84 0.89
C SER A 375 7.41 -2.41 0.46
N PHE A 376 8.56 -1.93 0.91
CA PHE A 376 9.08 -0.62 0.59
C PHE A 376 10.56 -0.75 0.28
N SER A 377 10.95 -0.37 -0.93
CA SER A 377 12.34 -0.40 -1.38
C SER A 377 12.86 1.00 -1.66
N LEU A 378 14.08 1.24 -1.26
CA LEU A 378 14.84 2.47 -1.49
C LEU A 378 16.16 2.14 -2.17
N GLU A 379 16.45 2.85 -3.25
CA GLU A 379 17.80 2.91 -3.85
C GLU A 379 18.34 4.33 -3.63
N LEU A 380 19.50 4.45 -3.01
CA LEU A 380 20.15 5.72 -2.70
C LEU A 380 21.12 6.15 -3.81
N ASN A 381 21.37 7.48 -3.92
CA ASN A 381 22.36 8.05 -4.84
C ASN A 381 23.80 7.87 -4.35
#